data_9dd71fec7af2c3594a90ffb281f018e6
#
_entry.id   9dd71fec7af2c3594a90ffb281f018e6
#
_cell.length_a   1.000
_cell.length_b   1.000
_cell.length_c   1.000
_cell.angle_alpha   90.00
_cell.angle_beta   90.00
_cell.angle_gamma   90.00
#
_symmetry.space_group_name_H-M   'P 1'
#
loop_
_entity.id
_entity.type
_entity.pdbx_description
1 polymer ?
#
loop_
_entity_poly.entity_id
_entity_poly.type
_entity_poly.pdbx_seq_one_letter_code
_entity_poly.pdbx_strand_id
1 'polypeptide(L)'
;MKRSMLTFILALMLLPVLGVLGQEEINWMDITQLEAAMANESKPVFFDVYTDSCGWCKRMDKTTFKHPEVVALINEKFHPVKFNAERKESFKFQGYDFKFVKSGRRGYNEFAAALLNKSMSYPSYVALNEKFERITIIKGYQTSEELLKILDYLGNKHYIDQTWQEYKATSGNK
;
A
#
# COMPACT_ATOMS: atom_id res chain seq x y z
N MET A 1 45.42 -23.76 -58.38
CA MET A 1 44.14 -24.06 -57.74
C MET A 1 44.16 -23.28 -56.39
N LYS A 2 43.54 -22.12 -56.31
CA LYS A 2 43.45 -21.29 -55.09
C LYS A 2 42.06 -21.47 -54.47
N ARG A 3 42.00 -22.10 -53.30
CA ARG A 3 40.77 -22.19 -52.51
C ARG A 3 40.63 -20.88 -51.70
N SER A 4 39.66 -20.06 -52.08
CA SER A 4 39.26 -18.90 -51.33
C SER A 4 38.38 -19.35 -50.15
N MET A 5 38.86 -19.14 -48.91
CA MET A 5 38.18 -19.45 -47.71
C MET A 5 37.37 -18.21 -47.32
N LEU A 6 36.08 -18.26 -47.57
CA LEU A 6 35.14 -17.17 -47.25
C LEU A 6 34.79 -17.24 -45.76
N THR A 7 35.38 -16.37 -44.97
CA THR A 7 35.14 -16.25 -43.54
C THR A 7 33.81 -15.53 -43.34
N PHE A 8 32.76 -16.24 -42.98
CA PHE A 8 31.48 -15.65 -42.52
C PHE A 8 31.68 -15.07 -41.09
N ILE A 9 31.80 -13.76 -41.00
CA ILE A 9 31.74 -13.05 -39.72
C ILE A 9 30.27 -12.93 -39.36
N LEU A 10 29.83 -13.79 -38.41
CA LEU A 10 28.52 -13.71 -37.78
C LEU A 10 28.55 -12.55 -36.76
N ALA A 11 28.19 -11.35 -37.20
CA ALA A 11 28.00 -10.23 -36.32
C ALA A 11 26.71 -10.43 -35.49
N LEU A 12 26.89 -10.97 -34.29
CA LEU A 12 25.85 -11.11 -33.31
C LEU A 12 25.45 -9.68 -32.84
N MET A 13 24.39 -9.11 -33.42
CA MET A 13 23.81 -7.84 -32.96
C MET A 13 23.28 -8.05 -31.55
N LEU A 14 24.03 -7.61 -30.52
CA LEU A 14 23.53 -7.35 -29.19
C LEU A 14 22.58 -6.14 -29.30
N LEU A 15 21.31 -6.41 -29.52
CA LEU A 15 20.27 -5.41 -29.30
C LEU A 15 20.17 -5.16 -27.79
N PRO A 16 20.36 -3.91 -27.29
CA PRO A 16 20.04 -3.64 -25.90
C PRO A 16 18.55 -3.87 -25.71
N VAL A 17 18.18 -4.81 -24.85
CA VAL A 17 16.82 -4.93 -24.35
C VAL A 17 16.58 -3.68 -23.53
N LEU A 18 16.02 -2.65 -24.17
CA LEU A 18 15.42 -1.50 -23.50
C LEU A 18 14.23 -2.08 -22.73
N GLY A 19 14.49 -2.45 -21.47
CA GLY A 19 13.43 -2.79 -20.54
C GLY A 19 12.47 -1.60 -20.52
N VAL A 20 11.25 -1.81 -20.98
CA VAL A 20 10.15 -0.88 -20.75
C VAL A 20 10.01 -0.83 -19.23
N LEU A 21 10.54 0.23 -18.61
CA LEU A 21 10.28 0.56 -17.21
C LEU A 21 8.79 0.94 -17.14
N GLY A 22 7.94 -0.08 -17.09
CA GLY A 22 6.56 0.11 -16.70
C GLY A 22 6.57 0.81 -15.34
N GLN A 23 5.81 1.89 -15.19
CA GLN A 23 5.66 2.53 -13.91
C GLN A 23 5.12 1.50 -12.94
N GLU A 24 5.91 1.15 -11.91
CA GLU A 24 5.46 0.23 -10.87
C GLU A 24 4.21 0.80 -10.19
N GLU A 25 3.28 -0.08 -9.85
CA GLU A 25 2.07 0.25 -9.11
C GLU A 25 2.11 -0.39 -7.73
N ILE A 26 1.32 0.15 -6.79
CA ILE A 26 1.15 -0.49 -5.48
C ILE A 26 0.42 -1.82 -5.70
N ASN A 27 0.97 -2.89 -5.15
CA ASN A 27 0.42 -4.24 -5.23
C ASN A 27 -0.75 -4.43 -4.25
N TRP A 28 -1.80 -3.63 -4.42
CA TRP A 28 -2.98 -3.67 -3.55
C TRP A 28 -3.61 -5.05 -3.54
N MET A 29 -3.82 -5.60 -2.35
CA MET A 29 -4.53 -6.86 -2.17
C MET A 29 -5.93 -6.63 -1.56
N ASP A 30 -6.82 -7.60 -1.76
CA ASP A 30 -8.08 -7.71 -1.03
C ASP A 30 -7.83 -8.26 0.38
N ILE A 31 -8.67 -7.88 1.34
CA ILE A 31 -8.57 -8.34 2.74
C ILE A 31 -8.54 -9.87 2.86
N THR A 32 -9.22 -10.57 1.97
CA THR A 32 -9.29 -12.04 1.97
C THR A 32 -7.96 -12.72 1.60
N GLN A 33 -7.01 -11.97 1.02
CA GLN A 33 -5.68 -12.45 0.66
C GLN A 33 -4.65 -12.22 1.79
N LEU A 34 -4.97 -11.33 2.76
CA LEU A 34 -4.01 -10.85 3.74
C LEU A 34 -3.47 -11.96 4.65
N GLU A 35 -4.31 -12.86 5.15
CA GLU A 35 -3.87 -13.93 6.05
C GLU A 35 -2.86 -14.87 5.36
N ALA A 36 -3.10 -15.21 4.10
CA ALA A 36 -2.18 -16.01 3.30
C ALA A 36 -0.87 -15.25 3.01
N ALA A 37 -0.94 -13.95 2.71
CA ALA A 37 0.24 -13.11 2.49
C ALA A 37 1.11 -13.03 3.77
N MET A 38 0.48 -12.82 4.93
CA MET A 38 1.17 -12.78 6.23
C MET A 38 1.79 -14.13 6.64
N ALA A 39 1.20 -15.24 6.22
CA ALA A 39 1.78 -16.57 6.45
C ALA A 39 3.03 -16.83 5.61
N ASN A 40 3.11 -16.23 4.41
CA ASN A 40 4.27 -16.33 3.53
C ASN A 40 5.39 -15.36 3.92
N GLU A 41 5.03 -14.14 4.26
CA GLU A 41 5.98 -13.10 4.64
C GLU A 41 5.37 -12.21 5.73
N SER A 42 6.02 -12.12 6.88
CA SER A 42 5.55 -11.30 7.99
C SER A 42 5.99 -9.85 7.82
N LYS A 43 5.06 -8.99 7.41
CA LYS A 43 5.25 -7.53 7.24
C LYS A 43 4.14 -6.75 7.95
N PRO A 44 4.38 -5.48 8.33
CA PRO A 44 3.31 -4.57 8.72
C PRO A 44 2.26 -4.45 7.61
N VAL A 45 1.03 -4.14 7.98
CA VAL A 45 -0.07 -3.96 7.02
C VAL A 45 -0.40 -2.48 6.88
N PHE A 46 -0.53 -2.01 5.65
CA PHE A 46 -0.98 -0.66 5.33
C PHE A 46 -2.34 -0.72 4.63
N PHE A 47 -3.38 -0.27 5.32
CA PHE A 47 -4.74 -0.18 4.77
C PHE A 47 -4.99 1.19 4.16
N ASP A 48 -5.49 1.23 2.93
CA ASP A 48 -6.22 2.37 2.36
C ASP A 48 -7.72 2.11 2.52
N VAL A 49 -8.35 2.85 3.43
CA VAL A 49 -9.79 2.73 3.70
C VAL A 49 -10.53 3.85 2.98
N TYR A 50 -11.33 3.48 2.00
CA TYR A 50 -11.99 4.41 1.09
C TYR A 50 -13.49 4.13 0.91
N THR A 51 -14.18 4.98 0.18
CA THR A 51 -15.51 4.74 -0.40
C THR A 51 -15.55 5.18 -1.86
N ASP A 52 -16.47 4.62 -2.65
CA ASP A 52 -16.58 4.96 -4.07
C ASP A 52 -16.96 6.42 -4.33
N SER A 53 -17.65 7.05 -3.37
CA SER A 53 -18.04 8.47 -3.44
C SER A 53 -16.97 9.44 -2.96
N CYS A 54 -15.84 8.95 -2.43
CA CYS A 54 -14.79 9.78 -1.85
C CYS A 54 -13.91 10.45 -2.92
N GLY A 55 -14.10 11.74 -3.15
CA GLY A 55 -13.31 12.51 -4.12
C GLY A 55 -11.82 12.61 -3.77
N TRP A 56 -11.49 12.77 -2.50
CA TRP A 56 -10.11 12.83 -2.03
C TRP A 56 -9.39 11.48 -2.12
N CYS A 57 -10.11 10.36 -1.95
CA CYS A 57 -9.54 9.03 -2.18
C CYS A 57 -9.14 8.87 -3.65
N LYS A 58 -10.04 9.25 -4.58
CA LYS A 58 -9.75 9.24 -6.03
C LYS A 58 -8.58 10.16 -6.41
N ARG A 59 -8.38 11.26 -5.67
CA ARG A 59 -7.22 12.13 -5.84
C ARG A 59 -5.94 11.43 -5.40
N MET A 60 -5.94 10.76 -4.24
CA MET A 60 -4.81 9.95 -3.77
C MET A 60 -4.40 8.90 -4.80
N ASP A 61 -5.38 8.18 -5.35
CA ASP A 61 -5.14 7.14 -6.37
C ASP A 61 -4.46 7.69 -7.64
N LYS A 62 -4.74 8.94 -7.99
CA LYS A 62 -4.20 9.59 -9.20
C LYS A 62 -2.89 10.33 -8.98
N THR A 63 -2.52 10.61 -7.74
CA THR A 63 -1.37 11.44 -7.40
C THR A 63 -0.42 10.71 -6.45
N THR A 64 -0.68 10.76 -5.16
CA THR A 64 0.22 10.26 -4.10
C THR A 64 0.56 8.77 -4.28
N PHE A 65 -0.42 7.92 -4.59
CA PHE A 65 -0.22 6.49 -4.84
C PHE A 65 0.36 6.16 -6.24
N LYS A 66 0.66 7.18 -7.05
CA LYS A 66 1.43 7.02 -8.29
C LYS A 66 2.86 7.57 -8.17
N HIS A 67 3.21 8.17 -7.03
CA HIS A 67 4.56 8.65 -6.81
C HIS A 67 5.53 7.47 -6.68
N PRO A 68 6.61 7.39 -7.47
CA PRO A 68 7.48 6.20 -7.53
C PRO A 68 8.03 5.77 -6.18
N GLU A 69 8.49 6.70 -5.35
CA GLU A 69 9.05 6.39 -4.03
C GLU A 69 7.97 5.90 -3.06
N VAL A 70 6.74 6.43 -3.14
CA VAL A 70 5.60 5.94 -2.34
C VAL A 70 5.26 4.50 -2.73
N VAL A 71 5.20 4.23 -4.04
CA VAL A 71 4.95 2.89 -4.57
C VAL A 71 6.02 1.90 -4.09
N ALA A 72 7.30 2.26 -4.27
CA ALA A 72 8.41 1.42 -3.86
C ALA A 72 8.38 1.11 -2.36
N LEU A 73 8.21 2.15 -1.53
CA LEU A 73 8.25 2.01 -0.08
C LEU A 73 7.07 1.18 0.46
N ILE A 74 5.86 1.38 -0.10
CA ILE A 74 4.69 0.57 0.28
C ILE A 74 4.90 -0.89 -0.10
N ASN A 75 5.32 -1.18 -1.33
CA ASN A 75 5.53 -2.55 -1.80
C ASN A 75 6.66 -3.27 -1.05
N GLU A 76 7.71 -2.54 -0.70
CA GLU A 76 8.86 -3.11 0.04
C GLU A 76 8.51 -3.42 1.49
N LYS A 77 7.91 -2.46 2.20
CA LYS A 77 7.80 -2.50 3.66
C LYS A 77 6.49 -3.05 4.19
N PHE A 78 5.44 -3.11 3.38
CA PHE A 78 4.09 -3.41 3.86
C PHE A 78 3.39 -4.49 3.03
N HIS A 79 2.35 -5.08 3.62
CA HIS A 79 1.26 -5.69 2.88
C HIS A 79 0.19 -4.62 2.63
N PRO A 80 0.08 -4.08 1.41
CA PRO A 80 -0.90 -3.04 1.11
C PRO A 80 -2.28 -3.64 0.88
N VAL A 81 -3.27 -3.18 1.63
CA VAL A 81 -4.66 -3.62 1.50
C VAL A 81 -5.55 -2.43 1.15
N LYS A 82 -6.31 -2.55 0.06
CA LYS A 82 -7.30 -1.54 -0.32
C LYS A 82 -8.68 -1.99 0.11
N PHE A 83 -9.32 -1.26 1.03
CA PHE A 83 -10.57 -1.68 1.64
C PHE A 83 -11.70 -0.67 1.44
N ASN A 84 -12.72 -1.06 0.67
CA ASN A 84 -13.93 -0.25 0.54
C ASN A 84 -14.77 -0.37 1.82
N ALA A 85 -14.92 0.74 2.52
CA ALA A 85 -15.68 0.79 3.76
C ALA A 85 -17.19 0.50 3.59
N GLU A 86 -17.71 0.60 2.36
CA GLU A 86 -19.10 0.28 2.00
C GLU A 86 -19.22 -1.14 1.38
N ARG A 87 -18.19 -1.99 1.50
CA ARG A 87 -18.20 -3.40 1.02
C ARG A 87 -19.39 -4.16 1.58
N LYS A 88 -20.18 -4.75 0.71
CA LYS A 88 -21.40 -5.47 1.07
C LYS A 88 -21.18 -6.95 1.36
N GLU A 89 -20.16 -7.53 0.74
CA GLU A 89 -19.80 -8.94 0.91
C GLU A 89 -19.29 -9.16 2.35
N SER A 90 -19.85 -10.16 3.01
CA SER A 90 -19.34 -10.65 4.28
C SER A 90 -18.07 -11.43 4.06
N PHE A 91 -17.16 -11.38 5.01
CA PHE A 91 -15.91 -12.15 4.99
C PHE A 91 -15.46 -12.48 6.41
N LYS A 92 -14.62 -13.51 6.53
CA LYS A 92 -13.99 -13.87 7.79
C LYS A 92 -12.55 -13.36 7.80
N PHE A 93 -12.13 -12.78 8.91
CA PHE A 93 -10.75 -12.35 9.15
C PHE A 93 -10.40 -12.53 10.62
N GLN A 94 -9.26 -13.14 10.92
CA GLN A 94 -8.80 -13.45 12.28
C GLN A 94 -9.86 -14.16 13.15
N GLY A 95 -10.62 -15.07 12.52
CA GLY A 95 -11.67 -15.83 13.18
C GLY A 95 -13.01 -15.11 13.37
N TYR A 96 -13.09 -13.80 13.06
CA TYR A 96 -14.29 -12.98 13.17
C TYR A 96 -15.00 -12.84 11.81
N ASP A 97 -16.34 -12.90 11.83
CA ASP A 97 -17.17 -12.63 10.66
C ASP A 97 -17.53 -11.13 10.63
N PHE A 98 -17.17 -10.46 9.53
CA PHE A 98 -17.48 -9.05 9.29
C PHE A 98 -18.57 -8.93 8.23
N LYS A 99 -19.60 -8.12 8.53
CA LYS A 99 -20.78 -7.96 7.70
C LYS A 99 -21.01 -6.49 7.36
N PHE A 100 -21.83 -6.27 6.35
CA PHE A 100 -22.33 -4.94 6.03
C PHE A 100 -23.47 -4.56 6.98
N VAL A 101 -23.37 -3.36 7.55
CA VAL A 101 -24.40 -2.76 8.42
C VAL A 101 -25.06 -1.62 7.69
N LYS A 102 -26.36 -1.71 7.47
CA LYS A 102 -27.15 -0.63 6.87
C LYS A 102 -27.31 0.52 7.88
N SER A 103 -26.98 1.75 7.47
CA SER A 103 -27.13 2.94 8.29
C SER A 103 -27.76 4.06 7.46
N GLY A 104 -29.03 4.31 7.70
CA GLY A 104 -29.81 5.26 6.91
C GLY A 104 -29.87 4.91 5.43
N ARG A 105 -29.48 5.86 4.55
CA ARG A 105 -29.43 5.68 3.09
C ARG A 105 -28.19 4.94 2.62
N ARG A 106 -27.17 4.80 3.45
CA ARG A 106 -25.89 4.16 3.18
C ARG A 106 -25.69 2.98 4.13
N GLY A 107 -24.49 2.62 4.34
CA GLY A 107 -24.06 1.61 5.29
C GLY A 107 -22.56 1.52 5.28
N TYR A 108 -22.03 0.62 6.08
CA TYR A 108 -20.60 0.37 6.17
C TYR A 108 -20.35 -1.09 6.52
N ASN A 109 -19.17 -1.58 6.21
CA ASN A 109 -18.72 -2.86 6.68
C ASN A 109 -18.17 -2.74 8.12
N GLU A 110 -18.51 -3.68 8.98
CA GLU A 110 -18.07 -3.71 10.39
C GLU A 110 -16.55 -3.65 10.52
N PHE A 111 -15.82 -4.23 9.58
CA PHE A 111 -14.36 -4.17 9.57
C PHE A 111 -13.82 -2.75 9.40
N ALA A 112 -14.43 -1.94 8.54
CA ALA A 112 -14.04 -0.52 8.44
C ALA A 112 -14.27 0.22 9.76
N ALA A 113 -15.38 -0.06 10.45
CA ALA A 113 -15.65 0.52 11.76
C ALA A 113 -14.63 0.08 12.82
N ALA A 114 -14.22 -1.20 12.78
CA ALA A 114 -13.17 -1.73 13.64
C ALA A 114 -11.81 -1.08 13.34
N LEU A 115 -11.40 -1.03 12.06
CA LEU A 115 -10.14 -0.38 11.64
C LEU A 115 -10.07 1.09 12.05
N LEU A 116 -11.16 1.83 11.85
CA LEU A 116 -11.22 3.28 12.07
C LEU A 116 -11.67 3.68 13.47
N ASN A 117 -11.79 2.72 14.39
CA ASN A 117 -12.31 2.97 15.74
C ASN A 117 -13.63 3.76 15.73
N LYS A 118 -14.56 3.36 14.84
CA LYS A 118 -15.88 3.97 14.57
C LYS A 118 -15.84 5.42 14.06
N SER A 119 -14.65 5.99 13.83
CA SER A 119 -14.50 7.36 13.28
C SER A 119 -14.45 7.31 11.75
N MET A 120 -15.60 7.16 11.12
CA MET A 120 -15.77 6.92 9.67
C MET A 120 -15.50 8.20 8.88
N SER A 121 -14.23 8.47 8.56
CA SER A 121 -13.80 9.55 7.64
C SER A 121 -12.92 8.99 6.54
N TYR A 122 -12.95 9.60 5.35
CA TYR A 122 -12.24 9.10 4.18
C TYR A 122 -11.55 10.24 3.39
N PRO A 123 -10.34 10.00 2.84
CA PRO A 123 -9.57 8.77 3.02
C PRO A 123 -9.07 8.63 4.46
N SER A 124 -8.84 7.40 4.88
CA SER A 124 -8.12 7.10 6.12
C SER A 124 -7.19 5.91 5.88
N TYR A 125 -6.01 5.98 6.46
CA TYR A 125 -5.02 4.91 6.37
C TYR A 125 -4.82 4.31 7.75
N VAL A 126 -4.71 2.99 7.81
CA VAL A 126 -4.49 2.28 9.07
C VAL A 126 -3.25 1.42 8.94
N ALA A 127 -2.31 1.60 9.86
CA ALA A 127 -1.16 0.72 9.96
C ALA A 127 -1.37 -0.28 11.10
N LEU A 128 -1.18 -1.57 10.78
CA LEU A 128 -1.12 -2.64 11.76
C LEU A 128 0.30 -3.23 11.78
N ASN A 129 0.74 -3.71 12.95
CA ASN A 129 1.97 -4.47 13.04
C ASN A 129 1.77 -5.92 12.55
N GLU A 130 2.81 -6.74 12.61
CA GLU A 130 2.81 -8.12 12.16
C GLU A 130 1.90 -9.06 12.97
N LYS A 131 1.38 -8.58 14.11
CA LYS A 131 0.40 -9.29 14.96
C LYS A 131 -1.02 -8.77 14.77
N PHE A 132 -1.26 -7.95 13.72
CA PHE A 132 -2.51 -7.26 13.46
C PHE A 132 -2.95 -6.26 14.56
N GLU A 133 -2.02 -5.84 15.43
CA GLU A 133 -2.28 -4.77 16.39
C GLU A 133 -2.15 -3.41 15.71
N ARG A 134 -3.11 -2.52 15.98
CA ARG A 134 -3.13 -1.20 15.33
C ARG A 134 -2.04 -0.29 15.89
N ILE A 135 -1.15 0.15 15.00
CA ILE A 135 -0.12 1.15 15.33
C ILE A 135 -0.74 2.55 15.32
N THR A 136 -1.44 2.91 14.24
CA THR A 136 -2.02 4.25 14.09
C THR A 136 -3.14 4.31 13.05
N ILE A 137 -3.91 5.40 13.10
CA ILE A 137 -4.88 5.79 12.08
C ILE A 137 -4.49 7.18 11.57
N ILE A 138 -4.24 7.30 10.27
CA ILE A 138 -3.93 8.55 9.58
C ILE A 138 -5.18 8.98 8.81
N LYS A 139 -5.67 10.21 9.05
CA LYS A 139 -6.91 10.70 8.44
C LYS A 139 -6.63 11.77 7.39
N GLY A 140 -7.43 11.76 6.34
CA GLY A 140 -7.43 12.79 5.33
C GLY A 140 -6.38 12.58 4.22
N TYR A 141 -6.45 13.47 3.24
CA TYR A 141 -5.52 13.50 2.12
C TYR A 141 -4.08 13.73 2.61
N GLN A 142 -3.14 12.98 2.04
CA GLN A 142 -1.70 13.12 2.27
C GLN A 142 -1.01 13.46 0.96
N THR A 143 -0.12 14.43 0.97
CA THR A 143 0.81 14.63 -0.15
C THR A 143 1.81 13.49 -0.23
N SER A 144 2.52 13.34 -1.35
CA SER A 144 3.56 12.31 -1.47
C SER A 144 4.64 12.48 -0.41
N GLU A 145 5.05 13.72 -0.15
CA GLU A 145 6.07 14.04 0.85
C GLU A 145 5.63 13.67 2.28
N GLU A 146 4.39 14.01 2.64
CA GLU A 146 3.85 13.66 3.96
C GLU A 146 3.72 12.16 4.13
N LEU A 147 3.20 11.48 3.09
CA LEU A 147 3.03 10.03 3.15
C LEU A 147 4.37 9.30 3.21
N LEU A 148 5.39 9.74 2.49
CA LEU A 148 6.74 9.15 2.56
C LEU A 148 7.30 9.20 3.98
N LYS A 149 7.19 10.34 4.68
CA LYS A 149 7.62 10.45 6.09
C LYS A 149 6.86 9.50 7.01
N ILE A 150 5.55 9.36 6.79
CA ILE A 150 4.70 8.44 7.55
C ILE A 150 5.10 6.98 7.29
N LEU A 151 5.27 6.62 6.02
CA LEU A 151 5.65 5.25 5.62
C LEU A 151 7.04 4.87 6.14
N ASP A 152 8.00 5.79 6.10
CA ASP A 152 9.34 5.57 6.65
C ASP A 152 9.28 5.35 8.17
N TYR A 153 8.54 6.21 8.89
CA TYR A 153 8.33 6.08 10.33
C TYR A 153 7.72 4.73 10.72
N LEU A 154 6.74 4.26 9.94
CA LEU A 154 6.03 3.01 10.21
C LEU A 154 6.80 1.78 9.71
N GLY A 155 7.30 1.82 8.47
CA GLY A 155 7.95 0.69 7.81
C GLY A 155 9.31 0.35 8.40
N ASN A 156 10.06 1.36 8.85
CA ASN A 156 11.32 1.17 9.57
C ASN A 156 11.15 1.11 11.09
N LYS A 157 9.89 1.02 11.57
CA LYS A 157 9.51 0.82 12.98
C LYS A 157 10.05 1.87 13.96
N HIS A 158 10.26 3.10 13.48
CA HIS A 158 10.71 4.19 14.35
C HIS A 158 9.74 4.46 15.52
N TYR A 159 8.46 4.10 15.38
CA TYR A 159 7.45 4.22 16.41
C TYR A 159 7.72 3.39 17.68
N ILE A 160 8.69 2.47 17.66
CA ILE A 160 9.09 1.70 18.83
C ILE A 160 9.93 2.56 19.78
N ASP A 161 10.82 3.40 19.21
CA ASP A 161 11.86 4.10 19.98
C ASP A 161 11.60 5.60 20.11
N GLN A 162 10.71 6.17 19.28
CA GLN A 162 10.44 7.61 19.26
C GLN A 162 8.99 7.93 18.87
N THR A 163 8.50 9.03 19.38
CA THR A 163 7.18 9.57 19.00
C THR A 163 7.21 10.15 17.59
N TRP A 164 6.03 10.29 16.97
CA TRP A 164 5.91 10.94 15.66
C TRP A 164 6.47 12.38 15.64
N GLN A 165 6.30 13.13 16.74
CA GLN A 165 6.83 14.48 16.88
C GLN A 165 8.35 14.53 16.90
N GLU A 166 8.98 13.64 17.66
CA GLU A 166 10.45 13.51 17.73
C GLU A 166 11.02 13.10 16.37
N TYR A 167 10.39 12.10 15.72
CA TYR A 167 10.79 11.67 14.38
C TYR A 167 10.73 12.82 13.37
N LYS A 168 9.64 13.60 13.33
CA LYS A 168 9.52 14.76 12.42
C LYS A 168 10.59 15.82 12.67
N ALA A 169 10.93 16.07 13.93
CA ALA A 169 11.96 17.05 14.28
C ALA A 169 13.36 16.65 13.79
N THR A 170 13.65 15.35 13.74
CA THR A 170 14.94 14.80 13.31
C THR A 170 15.01 14.51 11.81
N SER A 171 13.89 14.12 11.19
CA SER A 171 13.83 13.75 9.76
C SER A 171 13.74 14.95 8.80
N GLY A 172 13.43 16.14 9.30
CA GLY A 172 13.35 17.38 8.51
C GLY A 172 14.69 18.02 8.14
N ASN A 173 15.83 17.47 8.60
CA ASN A 173 17.18 18.00 8.40
C ASN A 173 18.06 17.09 7.50
N LYS A 174 17.47 16.20 6.70
CA LYS A 174 18.21 15.38 5.73
C LYS A 174 17.85 15.70 4.31
#